data_8af5567ca972b8c689b2086ca7ba9ea3
#
_entry.id   8af5567ca972b8c689b2086ca7ba9ea3
#
_cell.length_a   1.000
_cell.length_b   1.000
_cell.length_c   1.000
_cell.angle_alpha   90.00
_cell.angle_beta   90.00
_cell.angle_gamma   90.00
#
_symmetry.space_group_name_H-M   'P 1'
#
loop_
_entity.id
_entity.type
_entity.pdbx_description
1 polymer ?
#
loop_
_entity_poly.entity_id
_entity_poly.type
_entity_poly.pdbx_seq_one_letter_code
_entity_poly.pdbx_strand_id
1 'polypeptide(L)'
;KINDTQDVKGIVGKGTMPSVLENAGAQETDMIIAVTRNDETNMIICQLASSLFDIPKKIARIRSREFLEGKWSKLFSKSNIPIDVIISPEVEVAKSLFRRLEAPGALDNVPFANNKVKMLEISIEKNFK
;
A
#
# COMPACT_ATOMS: atom_id res chain seq x y z
N LYS A 1 12.52 4.70 -20.05
CA LYS A 1 13.26 5.41 -18.97
C LYS A 1 13.34 4.62 -17.66
N ILE A 2 12.26 3.96 -17.21
CA ILE A 2 12.32 3.12 -15.99
C ILE A 2 13.17 1.87 -16.23
N ASN A 3 12.98 1.20 -17.36
CA ASN A 3 13.76 0.00 -17.74
C ASN A 3 15.26 0.27 -17.89
N ASP A 4 15.66 1.51 -18.14
CA ASP A 4 17.07 1.89 -18.38
C ASP A 4 17.83 2.14 -17.05
N THR A 5 17.11 2.34 -15.95
CA THR A 5 17.67 2.73 -14.65
C THR A 5 17.36 1.74 -13.52
N GLN A 6 16.47 0.81 -13.75
CA GLN A 6 16.02 -0.18 -12.76
C GLN A 6 15.98 -1.57 -13.41
N ASP A 7 16.30 -2.61 -12.64
CA ASP A 7 16.13 -4.01 -13.08
C ASP A 7 14.65 -4.40 -13.02
N VAL A 8 13.87 -3.85 -13.95
CA VAL A 8 12.42 -4.06 -14.03
C VAL A 8 11.96 -4.16 -15.48
N LYS A 9 10.91 -4.94 -15.73
CA LYS A 9 10.23 -5.04 -17.01
C LYS A 9 9.04 -4.07 -17.04
N GLY A 10 9.14 -3.01 -17.83
CA GLY A 10 8.04 -2.06 -18.06
C GLY A 10 7.08 -2.55 -19.15
N ILE A 11 5.79 -2.61 -18.84
CA ILE A 11 4.74 -2.96 -19.78
C ILE A 11 3.72 -1.82 -19.84
N VAL A 12 3.45 -1.35 -21.06
CA VAL A 12 2.46 -0.30 -21.29
C VAL A 12 1.10 -0.95 -21.54
N GLY A 13 0.10 -0.58 -20.70
CA GLY A 13 -1.25 -1.11 -20.85
C GLY A 13 -2.17 -0.75 -19.70
N LYS A 14 -3.44 -1.10 -19.83
CA LYS A 14 -4.42 -0.96 -18.75
C LYS A 14 -4.35 -2.20 -17.86
N GLY A 15 -3.97 -2.06 -16.59
CA GLY A 15 -3.90 -3.16 -15.63
C GLY A 15 -5.24 -3.87 -15.34
N THR A 16 -6.34 -3.31 -15.81
CA THR A 16 -7.68 -3.96 -15.78
C THR A 16 -7.93 -4.90 -16.96
N MET A 17 -6.96 -5.05 -17.89
CA MET A 17 -7.05 -5.99 -18.99
C MET A 17 -6.30 -7.27 -18.63
N PRO A 18 -6.97 -8.45 -18.62
CA PRO A 18 -6.33 -9.72 -18.29
C PRO A 18 -5.09 -10.02 -19.13
N SER A 19 -5.13 -9.75 -20.43
CA SER A 19 -4.00 -9.96 -21.33
C SER A 19 -2.77 -9.12 -21.00
N VAL A 20 -2.96 -7.91 -20.42
CA VAL A 20 -1.86 -7.05 -19.96
C VAL A 20 -1.21 -7.62 -18.71
N LEU A 21 -2.02 -8.15 -17.79
CA LEU A 21 -1.52 -8.82 -16.59
C LEU A 21 -0.79 -10.12 -16.94
N GLU A 22 -1.34 -10.92 -17.86
CA GLU A 22 -0.72 -12.14 -18.35
C GLU A 22 0.64 -11.85 -19.01
N ASN A 23 0.71 -10.87 -19.90
CA ASN A 23 1.96 -10.43 -20.53
C ASN A 23 3.00 -9.89 -19.51
N ALA A 24 2.51 -9.42 -18.36
CA ALA A 24 3.36 -8.98 -17.26
C ALA A 24 3.89 -10.15 -16.41
N GLY A 25 3.44 -11.38 -16.64
CA GLY A 25 3.85 -12.57 -15.89
C GLY A 25 2.99 -12.81 -14.64
N ALA A 26 1.71 -12.42 -14.68
CA ALA A 26 0.81 -12.56 -13.52
C ALA A 26 0.66 -14.00 -13.02
N GLN A 27 0.83 -15.01 -13.88
CA GLN A 27 0.72 -16.43 -13.53
C GLN A 27 1.85 -16.91 -12.58
N GLU A 28 3.02 -16.27 -12.63
CA GLU A 28 4.17 -16.62 -11.81
C GLU A 28 4.44 -15.58 -10.70
N THR A 29 3.43 -14.74 -10.40
CA THR A 29 3.58 -13.61 -9.50
C THR A 29 3.13 -13.96 -8.08
N ASP A 30 3.98 -13.75 -7.09
CA ASP A 30 3.65 -13.94 -5.66
C ASP A 30 2.89 -12.76 -5.06
N MET A 31 3.03 -11.57 -5.61
CA MET A 31 2.43 -10.35 -5.08
C MET A 31 2.07 -9.36 -6.19
N ILE A 32 0.89 -8.74 -6.09
CA ILE A 32 0.50 -7.61 -6.91
C ILE A 32 0.27 -6.37 -6.08
N ILE A 33 0.71 -5.21 -6.59
CA ILE A 33 0.55 -3.91 -5.94
C ILE A 33 -0.18 -2.97 -6.90
N ALA A 34 -1.47 -2.75 -6.65
CA ALA A 34 -2.32 -1.89 -7.45
C ALA A 34 -2.33 -0.46 -6.88
N VAL A 35 -1.58 0.46 -7.51
CA VAL A 35 -1.38 1.83 -7.02
C VAL A 35 -1.68 2.89 -8.10
N THR A 36 -2.69 2.64 -8.92
CA THR A 36 -3.15 3.61 -9.91
C THR A 36 -3.83 4.80 -9.24
N ARG A 37 -4.22 5.82 -10.01
CA ARG A 37 -4.90 7.01 -9.47
C ARG A 37 -6.35 6.78 -9.05
N ASN A 38 -6.93 5.65 -9.42
CA ASN A 38 -8.36 5.38 -9.30
C ASN A 38 -8.57 4.14 -8.42
N ASP A 39 -9.36 4.28 -7.36
CA ASP A 39 -9.58 3.24 -6.37
C ASP A 39 -10.31 2.04 -6.98
N GLU A 40 -11.32 2.26 -7.82
CA GLU A 40 -12.09 1.22 -8.50
C GLU A 40 -11.20 0.42 -9.44
N THR A 41 -10.28 1.09 -10.15
CA THR A 41 -9.27 0.42 -10.98
C THR A 41 -8.40 -0.50 -10.14
N ASN A 42 -7.94 -0.04 -8.96
CA ASN A 42 -7.11 -0.84 -8.06
C ASN A 42 -7.88 -2.06 -7.52
N MET A 43 -9.17 -1.89 -7.19
CA MET A 43 -10.05 -2.98 -6.79
C MET A 43 -10.21 -4.04 -7.89
N ILE A 44 -10.46 -3.61 -9.12
CA ILE A 44 -10.61 -4.51 -10.27
C ILE A 44 -9.31 -5.27 -10.56
N ILE A 45 -8.17 -4.60 -10.49
CA ILE A 45 -6.86 -5.27 -10.66
C ILE A 45 -6.68 -6.38 -9.63
N CYS A 46 -6.97 -6.13 -8.36
CA CYS A 46 -6.88 -7.15 -7.31
C CYS A 46 -7.89 -8.27 -7.50
N GLN A 47 -9.10 -7.96 -7.96
CA GLN A 47 -10.11 -8.96 -8.28
C GLN A 47 -9.65 -9.89 -9.41
N LEU A 48 -9.13 -9.33 -10.52
CA LEU A 48 -8.59 -10.11 -11.63
C LEU A 48 -7.40 -10.95 -11.21
N ALA A 49 -6.49 -10.37 -10.42
CA ALA A 49 -5.32 -11.05 -9.88
C ALA A 49 -5.70 -12.29 -9.04
N SER A 50 -6.78 -12.20 -8.28
CA SER A 50 -7.28 -13.33 -7.50
C SER A 50 -8.04 -14.34 -8.36
N SER A 51 -8.94 -13.88 -9.24
CA SER A 51 -9.88 -14.76 -9.94
C SER A 51 -9.30 -15.47 -11.15
N LEU A 52 -8.28 -14.90 -11.79
CA LEU A 52 -7.71 -15.44 -13.04
C LEU A 52 -6.28 -15.97 -12.85
N PHE A 53 -5.55 -15.49 -11.87
CA PHE A 53 -4.12 -15.79 -11.73
C PHE A 53 -3.76 -16.35 -10.34
N ASP A 54 -4.73 -16.46 -9.43
CA ASP A 54 -4.54 -16.98 -8.06
C ASP A 54 -3.38 -16.33 -7.29
N ILE A 55 -3.08 -15.04 -7.57
CA ILE A 55 -1.98 -14.32 -6.92
C ILE A 55 -2.22 -14.27 -5.41
N PRO A 56 -1.31 -14.81 -4.59
CA PRO A 56 -1.56 -15.01 -3.16
C PRO A 56 -1.62 -13.70 -2.37
N LYS A 57 -0.82 -12.68 -2.76
CA LYS A 57 -0.77 -11.40 -2.05
C LYS A 57 -1.20 -10.24 -2.92
N LYS A 58 -2.25 -9.52 -2.49
CA LYS A 58 -2.82 -8.39 -3.21
C LYS A 58 -2.81 -7.15 -2.33
N ILE A 59 -2.11 -6.12 -2.78
CA ILE A 59 -1.99 -4.83 -2.10
C ILE A 59 -2.64 -3.77 -2.99
N ALA A 60 -3.52 -2.94 -2.43
CA ALA A 60 -4.15 -1.88 -3.19
C ALA A 60 -4.11 -0.54 -2.47
N ARG A 61 -3.96 0.53 -3.25
CA ARG A 61 -4.19 1.89 -2.77
C ARG A 61 -5.68 2.21 -2.84
N ILE A 62 -6.28 2.52 -1.69
CA ILE A 62 -7.66 2.98 -1.55
C ILE A 62 -7.62 4.29 -0.75
N ARG A 63 -8.08 5.38 -1.36
CA ARG A 63 -8.08 6.72 -0.77
C ARG A 63 -9.43 7.12 -0.20
N SER A 64 -10.51 6.66 -0.82
CA SER A 64 -11.85 6.99 -0.38
C SER A 64 -12.14 6.39 1.00
N ARG A 65 -12.38 7.27 1.97
CA ARG A 65 -12.75 6.88 3.34
C ARG A 65 -14.05 6.11 3.38
N GLU A 66 -14.97 6.39 2.45
CA GLU A 66 -16.25 5.70 2.38
C GLU A 66 -16.08 4.18 2.28
N PHE A 67 -15.10 3.69 1.50
CA PHE A 67 -14.80 2.26 1.40
C PHE A 67 -14.13 1.69 2.64
N LEU A 68 -13.43 2.51 3.42
CA LEU A 68 -12.62 2.05 4.56
C LEU A 68 -13.38 2.04 5.88
N GLU A 69 -14.50 2.77 5.96
CA GLU A 69 -15.21 3.02 7.21
C GLU A 69 -16.49 2.17 7.37
N GLY A 70 -16.76 1.79 8.62
CA GLY A 70 -18.02 1.24 9.06
C GLY A 70 -18.48 -0.04 8.33
N LYS A 71 -19.73 -0.06 7.91
CA LYS A 71 -20.40 -1.22 7.30
C LYS A 71 -19.83 -1.64 5.94
N TRP A 72 -19.14 -0.74 5.23
CA TRP A 72 -18.60 -0.98 3.90
C TRP A 72 -17.25 -1.69 3.92
N SER A 73 -16.53 -1.71 5.04
CA SER A 73 -15.24 -2.39 5.18
C SER A 73 -15.30 -3.90 4.87
N LYS A 74 -16.48 -4.51 5.02
CA LYS A 74 -16.74 -5.92 4.64
C LYS A 74 -16.57 -6.18 3.14
N LEU A 75 -16.53 -5.12 2.31
CA LEU A 75 -16.24 -5.21 0.88
C LEU A 75 -14.88 -5.87 0.64
N PHE A 76 -13.90 -5.56 1.49
CA PHE A 76 -12.53 -6.07 1.38
C PHE A 76 -12.38 -7.38 2.14
N SER A 77 -12.85 -8.45 1.52
CA SER A 77 -12.76 -9.80 2.06
C SER A 77 -12.42 -10.79 0.93
N LYS A 78 -11.93 -11.96 1.27
CA LYS A 78 -11.60 -13.01 0.27
C LYS A 78 -12.80 -13.41 -0.60
N SER A 79 -14.01 -13.30 -0.07
CA SER A 79 -15.25 -13.64 -0.79
C SER A 79 -15.80 -12.52 -1.66
N ASN A 80 -15.38 -11.27 -1.44
CA ASN A 80 -15.86 -10.11 -2.19
C ASN A 80 -14.71 -9.54 -3.04
N ILE A 81 -14.07 -8.45 -2.60
CA ILE A 81 -12.88 -7.90 -3.26
C ILE A 81 -11.65 -8.33 -2.47
N PRO A 82 -10.85 -9.28 -2.97
CA PRO A 82 -9.76 -9.92 -2.24
C PRO A 82 -8.52 -9.01 -2.19
N ILE A 83 -8.52 -8.04 -1.30
CA ILE A 83 -7.36 -7.17 -1.02
C ILE A 83 -6.82 -7.55 0.36
N ASP A 84 -5.55 -7.96 0.41
CA ASP A 84 -4.91 -8.40 1.65
C ASP A 84 -4.35 -7.22 2.46
N VAL A 85 -3.90 -6.17 1.77
CA VAL A 85 -3.39 -4.95 2.40
C VAL A 85 -3.91 -3.73 1.66
N ILE A 86 -4.51 -2.81 2.40
CA ILE A 86 -4.95 -1.52 1.89
C ILE A 86 -3.95 -0.45 2.32
N ILE A 87 -3.51 0.37 1.36
CA ILE A 87 -2.66 1.53 1.59
C ILE A 87 -3.49 2.79 1.33
N SER A 88 -3.60 3.65 2.33
CA SER A 88 -4.15 4.99 2.19
C SER A 88 -3.06 6.01 2.56
N PRO A 89 -2.39 6.61 1.57
CA PRO A 89 -1.32 7.58 1.82
C PRO A 89 -1.74 8.73 2.71
N GLU A 90 -2.97 9.20 2.55
CA GLU A 90 -3.54 10.30 3.34
C GLU A 90 -3.62 9.94 4.84
N VAL A 91 -4.05 8.73 5.14
CA VAL A 91 -4.12 8.21 6.50
C VAL A 91 -2.72 8.03 7.10
N GLU A 92 -1.78 7.52 6.31
CA GLU A 92 -0.40 7.31 6.80
C GLU A 92 0.32 8.64 7.03
N VAL A 93 0.12 9.64 6.17
CA VAL A 93 0.63 11.01 6.40
C VAL A 93 0.02 11.61 7.66
N ALA A 94 -1.30 11.51 7.85
CA ALA A 94 -1.96 12.00 9.06
C ALA A 94 -1.41 11.33 10.33
N LYS A 95 -1.24 10.01 10.31
CA LYS A 95 -0.61 9.27 11.43
C LYS A 95 0.83 9.73 11.68
N SER A 96 1.61 9.96 10.64
CA SER A 96 2.98 10.44 10.76
C SER A 96 3.04 11.84 11.41
N LEU A 97 2.19 12.76 10.95
CA LEU A 97 2.08 14.09 11.54
C LEU A 97 1.64 14.02 13.01
N PHE A 98 0.65 13.20 13.31
CA PHE A 98 0.18 13.00 14.68
C PHE A 98 1.30 12.49 15.60
N ARG A 99 2.09 11.49 15.14
CA ARG A 99 3.25 10.99 15.90
C ARG A 99 4.29 12.07 16.20
N ARG A 100 4.53 13.00 15.26
CA ARG A 100 5.43 14.14 15.50
C ARG A 100 4.88 15.10 16.55
N LEU A 101 3.57 15.29 16.60
CA LEU A 101 2.92 16.10 17.63
C LEU A 101 2.97 15.44 19.02
N GLU A 102 2.94 14.12 19.08
CA GLU A 102 3.07 13.37 20.35
C GLU A 102 4.46 13.44 20.97
N ALA A 103 5.50 13.70 20.16
CA ALA A 103 6.89 13.78 20.62
C ALA A 103 7.55 15.07 20.11
N PRO A 104 7.18 16.25 20.66
CA PRO A 104 7.78 17.53 20.28
C PRO A 104 9.29 17.51 20.50
N GLY A 105 10.05 17.86 19.48
CA GLY A 105 11.52 17.85 19.51
C GLY A 105 12.18 16.55 19.05
N ALA A 106 11.43 15.48 18.82
CA ALA A 106 11.94 14.32 18.12
C ALA A 106 11.98 14.56 16.60
N LEU A 107 13.04 14.11 15.94
CA LEU A 107 13.18 14.14 14.49
C LEU A 107 12.26 13.08 13.86
N ASP A 108 12.17 11.92 14.49
CA ASP A 108 11.26 10.85 14.10
C ASP A 108 10.73 10.08 15.33
N ASN A 109 9.57 9.43 15.16
CA ASN A 109 8.90 8.62 16.17
C ASN A 109 8.32 7.39 15.50
N VAL A 110 9.01 6.26 15.63
CA VAL A 110 8.64 4.99 14.98
C VAL A 110 8.07 4.03 16.00
N PRO A 111 6.80 3.63 15.88
CA PRO A 111 6.20 2.66 16.76
C PRO A 111 6.54 1.22 16.35
N PHE A 112 6.78 0.36 17.34
CA PHE A 112 7.00 -1.07 17.19
C PHE A 112 6.05 -1.86 18.10
N ALA A 113 5.91 -3.15 17.80
CA ALA A 113 5.12 -4.10 18.61
C ALA A 113 3.70 -3.59 18.93
N ASN A 114 2.95 -3.15 17.93
CA ASN A 114 1.60 -2.58 18.09
C ASN A 114 1.55 -1.40 19.08
N ASN A 115 2.44 -0.44 18.93
CA ASN A 115 2.58 0.75 19.77
C ASN A 115 3.07 0.49 21.22
N LYS A 116 3.50 -0.73 21.55
CA LYS A 116 4.02 -1.04 22.89
C LYS A 116 5.44 -0.52 23.13
N VAL A 117 6.19 -0.30 22.04
CA VAL A 117 7.55 0.24 22.07
C VAL A 117 7.62 1.38 21.05
N LYS A 118 8.29 2.47 21.41
CA LYS A 118 8.53 3.61 20.50
C LYS A 118 10.03 3.86 20.41
N MET A 119 10.52 4.04 19.19
CA MET A 119 11.86 4.53 18.92
C MET A 119 11.76 6.03 18.62
N LEU A 120 12.50 6.85 19.34
CA LEU A 120 12.57 8.29 19.12
C LEU A 120 13.95 8.64 18.57
N GLU A 121 13.98 9.34 17.45
CA GLU A 121 15.18 9.97 16.93
C GLU A 121 15.24 11.42 17.47
N ILE A 122 16.29 11.76 18.19
CA ILE A 122 16.49 13.11 18.73
C ILE A 122 17.80 13.71 18.24
N SER A 123 17.82 15.01 18.00
CA SER A 123 19.05 15.75 17.71
C SER A 123 19.81 16.00 19.03
N ILE A 124 21.07 15.62 19.06
CA ILE A 124 21.96 15.91 20.18
C ILE A 124 22.83 17.10 19.78
N GLU A 125 22.73 18.20 20.51
CA GLU A 125 23.62 19.33 20.32
C GLU A 125 25.06 19.00 20.75
N LYS A 126 26.08 19.64 20.09
CA LYS A 126 27.49 19.37 20.32
C LYS A 126 27.95 19.53 21.80
N ASN A 127 27.18 20.21 22.63
CA ASN A 127 27.48 20.49 24.04
C ASN A 127 26.60 19.68 25.02
N PHE A 128 25.98 18.61 24.58
CA PHE A 128 25.23 17.72 25.46
C PHE A 128 26.20 16.98 26.39
N LYS A 129 26.13 17.26 27.72
CA LYS A 129 26.89 16.58 28.76
C LYS A 129 26.03 15.57 29.50
#